data_62ec8a8d53999a890f16ac8c7deb413f
#
_entry.id   62ec8a8d53999a890f16ac8c7deb413f
#
_cell.length_a   1.000
_cell.length_b   1.000
_cell.length_c   1.000
_cell.angle_alpha   90.00
_cell.angle_beta   90.00
_cell.angle_gamma   90.00
#
_symmetry.space_group_name_H-M   'P 1'
#
loop_
_entity.id
_entity.type
_entity.pdbx_description
1 polymer ?
#
loop_
_entity_poly.entity_id
_entity_poly.type
_entity_poly.pdbx_seq_one_letter_code
_entity_poly.pdbx_strand_id
1 'polypeptide(L)'
;MKATHWMMYTLLGITLLLTACVDDDKDLSQPKEPEKTTDLIIPDDADWTTTRSVNLSIHSPVATRVAIYTDAACTDESLLAETPVSDISKSIELDVAKANRALYVQYPAGKGKEVISVPINRASTRAELSIKLPENVSGFDTNGGEGAYSYQWYPVKVGEATLMMEDNWPATGDYDFNDFVIGYRTQATFFDGHGGSKEDYE
;
A
#
# COMPACT_ATOMS: atom_id res chain seq x y z
N MET A 1 18.46 -51.35 -33.48
CA MET A 1 17.75 -51.53 -32.20
C MET A 1 17.97 -50.42 -31.17
N LYS A 2 18.64 -49.28 -31.48
CA LYS A 2 18.83 -48.14 -30.52
C LYS A 2 17.81 -46.99 -30.68
N ALA A 3 17.13 -46.92 -31.81
CA ALA A 3 16.16 -45.82 -32.08
C ALA A 3 14.79 -46.05 -31.45
N THR A 4 14.37 -47.31 -31.25
CA THR A 4 13.06 -47.66 -30.69
C THR A 4 12.94 -47.37 -29.18
N HIS A 5 14.06 -47.44 -28.44
CA HIS A 5 14.05 -47.14 -26.99
C HIS A 5 13.96 -45.63 -26.72
N TRP A 6 14.55 -44.81 -27.56
CA TRP A 6 14.49 -43.35 -27.38
C TRP A 6 13.09 -42.80 -27.63
N MET A 7 12.37 -43.34 -28.59
CA MET A 7 10.99 -42.98 -28.88
C MET A 7 10.00 -43.39 -27.78
N MET A 8 10.32 -44.46 -27.05
CA MET A 8 9.51 -44.94 -25.92
C MET A 8 9.67 -44.03 -24.67
N TYR A 9 10.86 -43.50 -24.43
CA TYR A 9 11.10 -42.57 -23.30
C TYR A 9 10.52 -41.15 -23.56
N THR A 10 10.50 -40.71 -24.81
CA THR A 10 9.84 -39.44 -25.17
C THR A 10 8.31 -39.50 -25.06
N LEU A 11 7.70 -40.64 -25.39
CA LEU A 11 6.28 -40.87 -25.23
C LEU A 11 5.86 -40.97 -23.75
N LEU A 12 6.71 -41.62 -22.93
CA LEU A 12 6.47 -41.73 -21.46
C LEU A 12 6.67 -40.39 -20.74
N GLY A 13 7.58 -39.52 -21.22
CA GLY A 13 7.82 -38.19 -20.68
C GLY A 13 6.68 -37.20 -20.96
N ILE A 14 6.00 -37.34 -22.09
CA ILE A 14 4.88 -36.48 -22.48
C ILE A 14 3.61 -36.83 -21.72
N THR A 15 3.40 -38.13 -21.37
CA THR A 15 2.23 -38.55 -20.58
C THR A 15 2.32 -38.13 -19.10
N LEU A 16 3.52 -37.88 -18.56
CA LEU A 16 3.69 -37.42 -17.17
C LEU A 16 3.48 -35.89 -16.97
N LEU A 17 3.44 -35.13 -18.05
CA LEU A 17 3.20 -33.68 -17.98
C LEU A 17 1.70 -33.28 -18.08
N LEU A 18 0.79 -34.23 -18.25
CA LEU A 18 -0.64 -33.98 -18.37
C LEU A 18 -1.45 -34.27 -17.09
N THR A 19 -0.78 -34.68 -16.00
CA THR A 19 -1.40 -34.69 -14.67
C THR A 19 -1.17 -33.36 -13.96
N ALA A 20 -1.56 -32.25 -14.59
CA ALA A 20 -1.92 -31.06 -13.83
C ALA A 20 -3.16 -31.47 -13.04
N CYS A 21 -3.01 -31.61 -11.74
CA CYS A 21 -4.12 -31.78 -10.81
C CYS A 21 -5.04 -30.57 -10.95
N VAL A 22 -6.09 -30.72 -11.75
CA VAL A 22 -7.31 -30.02 -11.52
C VAL A 22 -7.90 -30.73 -10.30
N ASP A 23 -7.87 -30.05 -9.16
CA ASP A 23 -8.54 -30.48 -7.94
C ASP A 23 -10.05 -30.30 -8.21
N ASP A 24 -10.63 -31.32 -8.86
CA ASP A 24 -12.00 -31.30 -9.40
C ASP A 24 -12.99 -31.91 -8.41
N ASP A 25 -12.74 -31.73 -7.11
CA ASP A 25 -13.67 -32.13 -6.05
C ASP A 25 -14.77 -31.10 -5.79
N LYS A 26 -14.94 -30.09 -6.65
CA LYS A 26 -16.15 -29.32 -6.67
C LYS A 26 -17.19 -30.07 -7.47
N ASP A 27 -18.07 -30.78 -6.76
CA ASP A 27 -19.30 -31.31 -7.33
C ASP A 27 -20.17 -30.15 -7.89
N LEU A 28 -19.95 -29.83 -9.16
CA LEU A 28 -20.70 -28.82 -9.90
C LEU A 28 -22.11 -29.32 -10.29
N SER A 29 -22.49 -30.53 -9.92
CA SER A 29 -23.78 -31.14 -10.26
C SER A 29 -24.94 -30.70 -9.38
N GLN A 30 -24.66 -30.04 -8.26
CA GLN A 30 -25.68 -29.45 -7.40
C GLN A 30 -25.54 -27.91 -7.54
N PRO A 31 -26.57 -27.20 -8.02
CA PRO A 31 -26.62 -25.76 -7.91
C PRO A 31 -26.56 -25.43 -6.41
N LYS A 32 -25.46 -24.84 -5.95
CA LYS A 32 -25.40 -24.28 -4.60
C LYS A 32 -26.52 -23.26 -4.51
N GLU A 33 -27.47 -23.48 -3.60
CA GLU A 33 -28.42 -22.41 -3.29
C GLU A 33 -27.60 -21.18 -2.89
N PRO A 34 -27.88 -20.01 -3.49
CA PRO A 34 -27.15 -18.80 -3.15
C PRO A 34 -27.33 -18.53 -1.66
N GLU A 35 -26.22 -18.48 -0.91
CA GLU A 35 -26.21 -18.08 0.50
C GLU A 35 -26.74 -16.65 0.58
N LYS A 36 -27.81 -16.45 1.33
CA LYS A 36 -28.35 -15.09 1.54
C LYS A 36 -27.42 -14.35 2.45
N THR A 37 -27.22 -13.05 2.22
CA THR A 37 -26.43 -12.18 3.09
C THR A 37 -26.93 -12.22 4.53
N THR A 38 -28.23 -12.45 4.73
CA THR A 38 -28.86 -12.62 6.04
C THR A 38 -28.39 -13.85 6.79
N ASP A 39 -27.79 -14.82 6.11
CA ASP A 39 -27.29 -16.08 6.70
C ASP A 39 -25.82 -15.97 7.11
N LEU A 40 -25.15 -14.85 6.79
CA LEU A 40 -23.80 -14.55 7.20
C LEU A 40 -23.78 -14.23 8.69
N ILE A 41 -23.11 -15.05 9.47
CA ILE A 41 -22.81 -14.77 10.88
C ILE A 41 -21.56 -13.90 10.90
N ILE A 42 -21.76 -12.59 11.00
CA ILE A 42 -20.66 -11.62 11.11
C ILE A 42 -20.45 -11.39 12.61
N PRO A 43 -19.25 -11.65 13.16
CA PRO A 43 -18.92 -11.28 14.53
C PRO A 43 -19.13 -9.78 14.77
N ASP A 44 -19.64 -9.41 15.96
CA ASP A 44 -19.90 -8.00 16.31
C ASP A 44 -18.63 -7.12 16.27
N ASP A 45 -17.45 -7.72 16.37
CA ASP A 45 -16.13 -7.08 16.31
C ASP A 45 -15.46 -7.23 14.94
N ALA A 46 -16.18 -7.67 13.90
CA ALA A 46 -15.64 -7.80 12.54
C ALA A 46 -15.20 -6.44 12.00
N ASP A 47 -13.91 -6.30 11.74
CA ASP A 47 -13.31 -5.11 11.18
C ASP A 47 -12.96 -5.34 9.69
N TRP A 48 -13.78 -4.79 8.81
CA TRP A 48 -13.64 -4.87 7.35
C TRP A 48 -12.63 -3.86 6.78
N THR A 49 -12.11 -2.95 7.61
CA THR A 49 -11.15 -1.97 7.12
C THR A 49 -9.83 -2.63 6.73
N THR A 50 -9.32 -2.29 5.56
CA THR A 50 -8.05 -2.80 5.03
C THR A 50 -6.88 -1.86 5.32
N THR A 51 -7.18 -0.63 5.76
CA THR A 51 -6.21 0.41 6.08
C THR A 51 -6.30 0.83 7.55
N ARG A 52 -5.28 1.50 8.02
CA ARG A 52 -5.22 2.20 9.30
C ARG A 52 -4.64 3.59 9.12
N SER A 53 -5.07 4.55 9.94
CA SER A 53 -4.45 5.87 10.00
C SER A 53 -3.16 5.83 10.83
N VAL A 54 -2.09 6.39 10.30
CA VAL A 54 -0.78 6.52 10.95
C VAL A 54 -0.40 8.00 10.99
N ASN A 55 -0.26 8.55 12.19
CA ASN A 55 0.28 9.89 12.38
C ASN A 55 1.79 9.77 12.68
N LEU A 56 2.62 10.23 11.75
CA LEU A 56 4.07 10.18 11.86
C LEU A 56 4.64 11.56 12.13
N SER A 57 5.23 11.74 13.31
CA SER A 57 5.97 12.94 13.68
C SER A 57 7.46 12.76 13.39
N ILE A 58 8.03 13.66 12.59
CA ILE A 58 9.42 13.62 12.15
C ILE A 58 10.13 14.84 12.74
N HIS A 59 11.18 14.61 13.53
CA HIS A 59 12.05 15.64 14.07
C HIS A 59 13.37 15.65 13.31
N SER A 60 13.81 16.83 12.88
CA SER A 60 15.07 17.02 12.16
C SER A 60 15.91 18.13 12.77
N PRO A 61 17.25 17.97 12.86
CA PRO A 61 18.12 19.03 13.34
C PRO A 61 18.27 20.21 12.35
N VAL A 62 17.93 19.99 11.08
CA VAL A 62 17.98 21.02 10.01
C VAL A 62 16.78 20.87 9.10
N ALA A 63 16.39 21.97 8.43
CA ALA A 63 15.38 21.91 7.38
C ALA A 63 15.83 20.91 6.28
N THR A 64 14.95 19.97 5.94
CA THR A 64 15.24 18.90 4.98
C THR A 64 13.97 18.43 4.28
N ARG A 65 14.08 17.47 3.36
CA ARG A 65 12.98 16.80 2.70
C ARG A 65 13.08 15.30 2.90
N VAL A 66 11.99 14.66 3.24
CA VAL A 66 11.91 13.22 3.45
C VAL A 66 10.91 12.58 2.50
N ALA A 67 11.12 11.30 2.21
CA ALA A 67 10.20 10.45 1.50
C ALA A 67 9.83 9.24 2.35
N ILE A 68 8.54 8.86 2.36
CA ILE A 68 7.97 7.84 3.23
C ILE A 68 7.46 6.69 2.38
N TYR A 69 7.92 5.48 2.66
CA TYR A 69 7.66 4.29 1.86
C TYR A 69 7.05 3.18 2.71
N THR A 70 6.37 2.25 2.05
CA THR A 70 5.86 1.01 2.67
C THR A 70 6.84 -0.16 2.59
N ASP A 71 7.91 -0.04 1.79
CA ASP A 71 8.92 -1.07 1.56
C ASP A 71 10.35 -0.52 1.69
N ALA A 72 11.27 -1.38 2.16
CA ALA A 72 12.68 -1.03 2.38
C ALA A 72 13.45 -0.72 1.09
N ALA A 73 12.98 -1.18 -0.07
CA ALA A 73 13.61 -0.88 -1.36
C ALA A 73 13.41 0.59 -1.78
N CYS A 74 12.47 1.31 -1.16
CA CYS A 74 12.21 2.73 -1.39
C CYS A 74 12.00 3.06 -2.88
N THR A 75 11.14 2.29 -3.55
CA THR A 75 10.75 2.52 -4.95
C THR A 75 9.44 3.29 -5.06
N ASP A 76 9.14 3.84 -6.25
CA ASP A 76 7.90 4.59 -6.49
C ASP A 76 6.64 3.75 -6.25
N GLU A 77 6.72 2.41 -6.40
CA GLU A 77 5.63 1.46 -6.13
C GLU A 77 5.33 1.31 -4.62
N SER A 78 6.20 1.84 -3.76
CA SER A 78 6.02 1.83 -2.30
C SER A 78 5.98 3.23 -1.68
N LEU A 79 6.09 4.29 -2.49
CA LEU A 79 6.12 5.68 -2.03
C LEU A 79 4.71 6.16 -1.65
N LEU A 80 4.54 6.51 -0.36
CA LEU A 80 3.31 7.06 0.20
C LEU A 80 3.30 8.59 0.19
N ALA A 81 4.42 9.20 0.57
CA ALA A 81 4.49 10.65 0.71
C ALA A 81 5.90 11.19 0.56
N GLU A 82 5.99 12.42 0.11
CA GLU A 82 7.18 13.28 0.21
C GLU A 82 6.79 14.56 0.92
N THR A 83 7.59 14.99 1.90
CA THR A 83 7.28 16.19 2.69
C THR A 83 8.53 16.94 3.10
N PRO A 84 8.51 18.29 3.07
CA PRO A 84 9.52 19.07 3.75
C PRO A 84 9.36 18.96 5.27
N VAL A 85 10.48 18.99 5.97
CA VAL A 85 10.56 19.19 7.41
C VAL A 85 11.28 20.54 7.59
N SER A 86 10.50 21.62 7.51
CA SER A 86 11.01 23.00 7.50
C SER A 86 11.33 23.52 8.90
N ASP A 87 10.58 23.07 9.89
CA ASP A 87 10.78 23.36 11.30
C ASP A 87 11.39 22.17 12.03
N ILE A 88 11.57 22.30 13.33
CA ILE A 88 12.13 21.23 14.21
C ILE A 88 11.34 19.93 14.10
N SER A 89 10.03 20.01 13.77
CA SER A 89 9.18 18.83 13.60
C SER A 89 8.10 19.03 12.54
N LYS A 90 7.76 17.94 11.86
CA LYS A 90 6.61 17.84 10.93
C LYS A 90 5.80 16.63 11.33
N SER A 91 4.48 16.80 11.42
CA SER A 91 3.54 15.69 11.58
C SER A 91 2.77 15.47 10.29
N ILE A 92 2.63 14.21 9.88
CA ILE A 92 1.91 13.83 8.67
C ILE A 92 1.00 12.64 8.99
N GLU A 93 -0.25 12.73 8.55
CA GLU A 93 -1.22 11.64 8.66
C GLU A 93 -1.27 10.86 7.35
N LEU A 94 -1.18 9.55 7.43
CA LEU A 94 -1.09 8.63 6.29
C LEU A 94 -2.08 7.48 6.46
N ASP A 95 -2.75 7.11 5.39
CA ASP A 95 -3.50 5.85 5.32
C ASP A 95 -2.59 4.73 4.84
N VAL A 96 -2.41 3.73 5.71
CA VAL A 96 -1.45 2.64 5.50
C VAL A 96 -2.17 1.30 5.53
N ALA A 97 -1.91 0.44 4.57
CA ALA A 97 -2.50 -0.91 4.56
C ALA A 97 -2.18 -1.65 5.88
N LYS A 98 -3.17 -2.32 6.47
CA LYS A 98 -3.01 -3.09 7.71
C LYS A 98 -1.96 -4.21 7.60
N ALA A 99 -1.68 -4.67 6.38
CA ALA A 99 -0.63 -5.65 6.09
C ALA A 99 0.78 -5.11 6.36
N ASN A 100 1.00 -3.79 6.23
CA ASN A 100 2.30 -3.18 6.43
C ASN A 100 2.73 -3.24 7.89
N ARG A 101 4.00 -3.57 8.13
CA ARG A 101 4.60 -3.78 9.45
C ARG A 101 5.50 -2.64 9.88
N ALA A 102 5.95 -1.83 8.92
CA ALA A 102 6.81 -0.69 9.14
C ALA A 102 6.58 0.35 8.05
N LEU A 103 6.94 1.58 8.33
CA LEU A 103 7.23 2.61 7.35
C LEU A 103 8.75 2.75 7.22
N TYR A 104 9.17 3.22 6.06
CA TYR A 104 10.58 3.47 5.76
C TYR A 104 10.74 4.94 5.38
N VAL A 105 11.44 5.70 6.22
CA VAL A 105 11.65 7.13 6.02
C VAL A 105 13.02 7.33 5.41
N GLN A 106 13.06 7.74 4.16
CA GLN A 106 14.29 8.07 3.44
C GLN A 106 14.58 9.57 3.58
N TYR A 107 15.80 9.91 3.88
CA TYR A 107 16.29 11.28 4.05
C TYR A 107 17.66 11.48 3.41
N PRO A 108 18.02 12.71 2.99
CA PRO A 108 19.34 12.99 2.43
C PRO A 108 20.41 12.96 3.52
N ALA A 109 21.53 12.29 3.26
CA ALA A 109 22.68 12.23 4.15
C ALA A 109 23.99 12.29 3.34
N GLY A 110 24.80 13.30 3.57
CA GLY A 110 26.03 13.51 2.82
C GLY A 110 25.77 13.64 1.31
N LYS A 111 26.33 12.72 0.50
CA LYS A 111 26.12 12.68 -0.96
C LYS A 111 25.04 11.67 -1.39
N GLY A 112 24.37 11.04 -0.46
CA GLY A 112 23.40 9.97 -0.74
C GLY A 112 22.11 10.15 0.03
N LYS A 113 21.44 9.03 0.22
CA LYS A 113 20.20 8.93 1.00
C LYS A 113 20.35 7.76 1.98
N GLU A 114 19.81 7.93 3.16
CA GLU A 114 19.71 6.90 4.19
C GLU A 114 18.25 6.63 4.53
N VAL A 115 17.96 5.50 5.18
CA VAL A 115 16.61 5.05 5.48
C VAL A 115 16.51 4.65 6.95
N ILE A 116 15.46 5.12 7.62
CA ILE A 116 15.06 4.68 8.95
C ILE A 116 13.82 3.83 8.85
N SER A 117 13.85 2.61 9.40
CA SER A 117 12.68 1.75 9.54
C SER A 117 11.91 2.12 10.81
N VAL A 118 10.60 2.36 10.67
CA VAL A 118 9.68 2.76 11.73
C VAL A 118 8.62 1.68 11.90
N PRO A 119 8.72 0.81 12.91
CA PRO A 119 7.78 -0.29 13.09
C PRO A 119 6.39 0.22 13.47
N ILE A 120 5.34 -0.43 12.90
CA ILE A 120 3.94 -0.14 13.21
C ILE A 120 3.39 -1.24 14.11
N ASN A 121 2.81 -0.86 15.26
CA ASN A 121 2.14 -1.82 16.14
C ASN A 121 0.84 -2.32 15.48
N ARG A 122 0.63 -3.64 15.47
CA ARG A 122 -0.51 -4.31 14.83
C ARG A 122 -1.86 -4.03 15.50
N ALA A 123 -1.85 -3.80 16.79
CA ALA A 123 -3.07 -3.78 17.60
C ALA A 123 -3.89 -2.48 17.51
N SER A 124 -3.40 -1.46 16.79
CA SER A 124 -4.03 -0.15 16.72
C SER A 124 -4.65 0.13 15.35
N THR A 125 -5.89 0.58 15.33
CA THR A 125 -6.56 1.16 14.16
C THR A 125 -5.98 2.54 13.80
N ARG A 126 -5.40 3.23 14.78
CA ARG A 126 -4.65 4.47 14.65
C ARG A 126 -3.30 4.32 15.35
N ALA A 127 -2.21 4.64 14.65
CA ALA A 127 -0.87 4.58 15.22
C ALA A 127 -0.26 6.00 15.29
N GLU A 128 0.27 6.33 16.47
CA GLU A 128 1.08 7.53 16.69
C GLU A 128 2.55 7.11 16.70
N LEU A 129 3.32 7.59 15.73
CA LEU A 129 4.73 7.26 15.56
C LEU A 129 5.56 8.54 15.65
N SER A 130 6.75 8.45 16.21
CA SER A 130 7.68 9.57 16.25
C SER A 130 9.09 9.08 15.95
N ILE A 131 9.79 9.83 15.10
CA ILE A 131 11.21 9.57 14.78
C ILE A 131 12.01 10.85 14.91
N LYS A 132 13.29 10.67 15.20
CA LYS A 132 14.29 11.73 15.15
C LYS A 132 15.32 11.38 14.09
N LEU A 133 15.49 12.25 13.10
CA LEU A 133 16.56 12.12 12.11
C LEU A 133 17.92 12.35 12.77
N PRO A 134 18.98 11.65 12.34
CA PRO A 134 20.32 11.76 12.92
C PRO A 134 20.99 13.09 12.53
N GLU A 135 22.09 13.41 13.21
CA GLU A 135 22.84 14.68 13.01
C GLU A 135 23.51 14.77 11.62
N ASN A 136 23.68 13.65 10.91
CA ASN A 136 24.27 13.61 9.57
C ASN A 136 23.26 13.91 8.44
N VAL A 137 22.02 14.25 8.78
CA VAL A 137 21.02 14.64 7.78
C VAL A 137 21.48 15.89 7.03
N SER A 138 21.33 15.88 5.71
CA SER A 138 21.68 17.02 4.87
C SER A 138 20.50 17.99 4.77
N GLY A 139 20.79 19.29 4.88
CA GLY A 139 19.79 20.33 4.70
C GLY A 139 19.25 20.39 3.27
N PHE A 140 18.00 20.84 3.14
CA PHE A 140 17.31 21.10 1.89
C PHE A 140 16.57 22.43 2.01
N ASP A 141 16.54 23.23 0.93
CA ASP A 141 15.78 24.47 0.91
C ASP A 141 14.27 24.16 0.82
N THR A 142 13.56 24.46 1.89
CA THR A 142 12.11 24.25 2.01
C THR A 142 11.30 25.55 1.86
N ASN A 143 11.95 26.69 1.58
CA ASN A 143 11.31 28.01 1.63
C ASN A 143 10.69 28.48 0.31
N GLY A 144 10.62 27.63 -0.71
CA GLY A 144 10.01 28.03 -1.97
C GLY A 144 10.08 26.99 -3.06
N GLY A 145 9.39 27.24 -4.17
CA GLY A 145 9.32 26.33 -5.29
C GLY A 145 8.81 24.94 -4.90
N GLU A 146 9.26 23.91 -5.58
CA GLU A 146 8.85 22.52 -5.30
C GLU A 146 9.28 22.03 -3.91
N GLY A 147 10.29 22.67 -3.29
CA GLY A 147 10.76 22.35 -1.95
C GLY A 147 9.75 22.59 -0.85
N ALA A 148 8.78 23.48 -1.08
CA ALA A 148 7.74 23.86 -0.12
C ALA A 148 6.48 22.97 -0.20
N TYR A 149 6.39 22.05 -1.13
CA TYR A 149 5.22 21.20 -1.30
C TYR A 149 5.41 19.82 -0.65
N SER A 150 4.34 19.37 0.03
CA SER A 150 4.15 17.97 0.42
C SER A 150 3.28 17.26 -0.61
N TYR A 151 3.61 16.03 -0.90
CA TYR A 151 2.84 15.13 -1.75
C TYR A 151 2.46 13.89 -0.97
N GLN A 152 1.20 13.49 -1.08
CA GLN A 152 0.70 12.23 -0.52
C GLN A 152 -0.03 11.45 -1.60
N TRP A 153 0.20 10.16 -1.68
CA TRP A 153 -0.45 9.26 -2.63
C TRP A 153 -1.23 8.16 -1.90
N TYR A 154 -2.35 7.79 -2.47
CA TYR A 154 -3.11 6.61 -2.05
C TYR A 154 -3.47 5.77 -3.28
N PRO A 155 -3.19 4.45 -3.29
CA PRO A 155 -2.50 3.67 -2.26
C PRO A 155 -0.98 3.95 -2.18
N VAL A 156 -0.34 4.30 -3.28
CA VAL A 156 1.08 4.66 -3.44
C VAL A 156 1.26 5.48 -4.72
N LYS A 157 2.46 6.04 -4.95
CA LYS A 157 2.74 6.90 -6.11
C LYS A 157 2.55 6.18 -7.46
N VAL A 158 2.98 4.92 -7.55
CA VAL A 158 2.81 4.07 -8.75
C VAL A 158 2.09 2.80 -8.34
N GLY A 159 0.78 2.75 -8.57
CA GLY A 159 -0.09 1.66 -8.19
C GLY A 159 -1.53 2.11 -8.11
N GLU A 160 -2.45 1.17 -8.02
CA GLU A 160 -3.88 1.43 -7.95
C GLU A 160 -4.50 0.66 -6.78
N ALA A 161 -5.45 1.28 -6.09
CA ALA A 161 -6.40 0.58 -5.24
C ALA A 161 -7.57 0.10 -6.11
N THR A 162 -8.17 -1.01 -5.74
CA THR A 162 -9.33 -1.55 -6.42
C THR A 162 -10.58 -1.34 -5.57
N LEU A 163 -11.60 -0.71 -6.15
CA LEU A 163 -12.94 -0.65 -5.61
C LEU A 163 -13.80 -1.66 -6.37
N MET A 164 -14.42 -2.58 -5.64
CA MET A 164 -15.26 -3.64 -6.16
C MET A 164 -16.67 -3.48 -5.59
N MET A 165 -17.68 -3.59 -6.42
CA MET A 165 -19.07 -3.42 -6.05
C MET A 165 -19.90 -4.58 -6.57
N GLU A 166 -20.95 -4.92 -5.80
CA GLU A 166 -22.00 -5.86 -6.16
C GLU A 166 -23.28 -5.07 -6.42
N ASP A 167 -23.93 -5.24 -7.57
CA ASP A 167 -25.09 -4.45 -8.00
C ASP A 167 -26.35 -4.76 -7.20
N ASN A 168 -26.50 -5.97 -6.71
CA ASN A 168 -27.67 -6.43 -5.98
C ASN A 168 -27.58 -6.25 -4.45
N TRP A 169 -26.54 -5.62 -3.95
CA TRP A 169 -26.41 -5.39 -2.50
C TRP A 169 -27.52 -4.44 -1.98
N PRO A 170 -28.24 -4.77 -0.88
CA PRO A 170 -28.14 -5.96 0.00
C PRO A 170 -29.02 -7.14 -0.44
N ALA A 171 -29.55 -7.15 -1.65
CA ALA A 171 -30.33 -8.27 -2.18
C ALA A 171 -29.42 -9.49 -2.48
N THR A 172 -30.04 -10.59 -2.86
CA THR A 172 -29.30 -11.82 -3.20
C THR A 172 -28.61 -11.63 -4.55
N GLY A 173 -27.30 -11.45 -4.54
CA GLY A 173 -26.41 -11.52 -5.70
C GLY A 173 -25.62 -12.83 -5.70
N ASP A 174 -24.66 -12.95 -6.58
CA ASP A 174 -23.73 -14.09 -6.62
C ASP A 174 -22.51 -13.87 -5.69
N TYR A 175 -22.41 -12.68 -5.09
CA TYR A 175 -21.39 -12.26 -4.11
C TYR A 175 -19.94 -12.37 -4.59
N ASP A 176 -19.70 -12.29 -5.88
CA ASP A 176 -18.37 -12.33 -6.44
C ASP A 176 -17.71 -10.93 -6.53
N PHE A 177 -18.48 -9.85 -6.26
CA PHE A 177 -18.06 -8.46 -6.22
C PHE A 177 -17.34 -8.00 -7.49
N ASN A 178 -17.80 -8.46 -8.64
CA ASN A 178 -17.20 -8.15 -9.93
C ASN A 178 -18.10 -7.35 -10.88
N ASP A 179 -19.33 -7.01 -10.49
CA ASP A 179 -20.29 -6.28 -11.32
C ASP A 179 -19.77 -4.89 -11.71
N PHE A 180 -19.03 -4.26 -10.80
CA PHE A 180 -18.36 -3.01 -11.06
C PHE A 180 -17.02 -2.95 -10.35
N VAL A 181 -15.94 -2.93 -11.11
CA VAL A 181 -14.56 -2.90 -10.61
C VAL A 181 -13.84 -1.67 -11.14
N ILE A 182 -13.33 -0.84 -10.24
CA ILE A 182 -12.57 0.36 -10.59
C ILE A 182 -11.16 0.28 -9.96
N GLY A 183 -10.13 0.50 -10.79
CA GLY A 183 -8.81 0.89 -10.32
C GLY A 183 -8.77 2.41 -10.10
N TYR A 184 -8.27 2.88 -8.97
CA TYR A 184 -8.12 4.29 -8.69
C TYR A 184 -6.83 4.62 -7.93
N ARG A 185 -6.36 5.83 -8.11
CA ARG A 185 -5.24 6.42 -7.38
C ARG A 185 -5.55 7.88 -7.12
N THR A 186 -5.21 8.36 -5.93
CA THR A 186 -5.32 9.77 -5.56
C THR A 186 -3.96 10.36 -5.24
N GLN A 187 -3.80 11.65 -5.51
CA GLN A 187 -2.66 12.44 -5.07
C GLN A 187 -3.20 13.70 -4.40
N ALA A 188 -2.75 13.97 -3.18
CA ALA A 188 -2.95 15.24 -2.50
C ALA A 188 -1.64 16.03 -2.51
N THR A 189 -1.74 17.32 -2.75
CA THR A 189 -0.60 18.23 -2.73
C THR A 189 -0.89 19.35 -1.74
N PHE A 190 0.03 19.59 -0.80
CA PHE A 190 -0.07 20.62 0.22
C PHE A 190 1.10 21.56 0.09
N PHE A 191 0.84 22.88 0.29
CA PHE A 191 1.89 23.88 0.36
C PHE A 191 2.31 24.07 1.82
N ASP A 192 3.55 23.75 2.11
CA ASP A 192 4.16 23.83 3.46
C ASP A 192 5.11 25.04 3.60
N GLY A 193 5.16 25.96 2.63
CA GLY A 193 6.06 27.11 2.64
C GLY A 193 5.62 28.15 3.67
N HIS A 194 6.58 28.78 4.35
CA HIS A 194 6.33 29.95 5.19
C HIS A 194 6.04 31.15 4.30
N GLY A 195 4.83 31.73 4.41
CA GLY A 195 4.46 32.99 3.76
C GLY A 195 3.26 32.96 2.82
N GLY A 196 2.60 31.81 2.64
CA GLY A 196 1.30 31.75 1.99
C GLY A 196 0.25 32.40 2.91
N SER A 197 -0.50 33.38 2.42
CA SER A 197 -1.69 33.86 3.12
C SER A 197 -2.75 32.75 3.08
N LYS A 198 -3.66 32.71 4.07
CA LYS A 198 -4.80 31.77 4.09
C LYS A 198 -5.73 31.89 2.86
N GLU A 199 -5.47 32.81 1.97
CA GLU A 199 -6.23 33.10 0.75
C GLU A 199 -5.80 32.24 -0.46
N ASP A 200 -4.73 31.44 -0.31
CA ASP A 200 -4.21 30.57 -1.39
C ASP A 200 -4.84 29.15 -1.42
N TYR A 201 -5.91 28.93 -0.64
CA TYR A 201 -6.67 27.68 -0.62
C TYR A 201 -8.07 27.92 -1.24
N GLU A 202 -8.15 27.91 -2.56
CA GLU A 202 -9.40 27.67 -3.30
C GLU A 202 -9.43 26.24 -3.90
#